data_91907542b185b8eec0474b517793a815
#
_entry.id   91907542b185b8eec0474b517793a815
#
_cell.length_a   1.000
_cell.length_b   1.000
_cell.length_c   1.000
_cell.angle_alpha   90.00
_cell.angle_beta   90.00
_cell.angle_gamma   90.00
#
_symmetry.space_group_name_H-M   'P 1'
#
loop_
_entity.id
_entity.type
_entity.pdbx_description
1 polymer ?
#
loop_
_entity_poly.entity_id
_entity_poly.type
_entity_poly.pdbx_seq_one_letter_code
_entity_poly.pdbx_strand_id
1 'polypeptide(L)'
;MEYHQAIWNIHFPESKEQLIKAKKRLIFDEFFIFIAAMHMITSGEDLKEEGYKIGVCKEAKELVKNLPYELTTAQKRALNEMAKDMASGKVMNRLVQGDVGSGKTILAVILLLMCAKAGYQGVLMAPTEVLAAQHYESFTELLESYDIKIALLTGSTKAKEKRETYQKIKDGEVDIVIGTHAVIQDKVE
;
A
#
# COMPACT_ATOMS: atom_id res chain seq x y z
N MET A 1 5.26 37.18 12.72
CA MET A 1 5.00 38.03 11.55
C MET A 1 3.54 37.84 11.15
N GLU A 2 2.81 38.91 10.96
CA GLU A 2 1.42 38.86 10.48
C GLU A 2 1.35 38.38 9.01
N TYR A 3 0.23 37.78 8.61
CA TYR A 3 0.11 37.14 7.29
C TYR A 3 0.35 38.14 6.13
N HIS A 4 -0.30 39.30 6.18
CA HIS A 4 -0.13 40.33 5.15
C HIS A 4 1.31 40.88 5.08
N GLN A 5 2.00 41.00 6.22
CA GLN A 5 3.40 41.36 6.26
C GLN A 5 4.29 40.26 5.64
N ALA A 6 3.92 38.98 5.80
CA ALA A 6 4.65 37.91 5.20
C ALA A 6 4.51 37.90 3.67
N ILE A 7 3.31 38.16 3.15
CA ILE A 7 3.09 38.34 1.71
C ILE A 7 3.88 39.52 1.16
N TRP A 8 3.89 40.67 1.86
CA TRP A 8 4.69 41.79 1.42
C TRP A 8 6.19 41.45 1.40
N ASN A 9 6.71 40.93 2.51
CA ASN A 9 8.15 40.65 2.68
C ASN A 9 8.67 39.48 1.84
N ILE A 10 7.81 38.63 1.29
CA ILE A 10 8.25 37.58 0.33
C ILE A 10 8.64 38.17 -1.02
N HIS A 11 7.97 39.31 -1.39
CA HIS A 11 8.18 40.03 -2.66
C HIS A 11 9.12 41.21 -2.52
N PHE A 12 9.02 41.95 -1.41
CA PHE A 12 9.75 43.18 -1.16
C PHE A 12 10.43 43.18 0.22
N PRO A 13 11.39 42.27 0.43
CA PRO A 13 12.07 42.15 1.73
C PRO A 13 13.04 43.32 1.93
N GLU A 14 12.97 43.98 3.09
CA GLU A 14 13.94 45.00 3.48
C GLU A 14 15.28 44.38 3.94
N SER A 15 15.27 43.08 4.36
CA SER A 15 16.44 42.37 4.77
C SER A 15 16.29 40.88 4.52
N LYS A 16 17.44 40.16 4.48
CA LYS A 16 17.47 38.68 4.37
C LYS A 16 16.74 38.01 5.53
N GLU A 17 16.81 38.57 6.73
CA GLU A 17 16.09 38.06 7.89
C GLU A 17 14.56 38.12 7.72
N GLN A 18 14.06 39.26 7.22
CA GLN A 18 12.61 39.42 6.96
C GLN A 18 12.15 38.45 5.88
N LEU A 19 12.91 38.24 4.82
CA LEU A 19 12.62 37.23 3.80
C LEU A 19 12.51 35.83 4.39
N ILE A 20 13.46 35.43 5.26
CA ILE A 20 13.44 34.12 5.91
C ILE A 20 12.22 33.98 6.84
N LYS A 21 11.89 35.02 7.61
CA LYS A 21 10.70 35.03 8.48
C LYS A 21 9.42 34.92 7.67
N ALA A 22 9.32 35.63 6.55
CA ALA A 22 8.19 35.58 5.64
C ALA A 22 8.00 34.16 5.04
N LYS A 23 9.09 33.59 4.52
CA LYS A 23 9.08 32.20 4.01
C LYS A 23 8.60 31.19 5.07
N LYS A 24 9.18 31.25 6.27
CA LYS A 24 8.80 30.36 7.36
C LYS A 24 7.33 30.51 7.74
N ARG A 25 6.79 31.72 7.75
CA ARG A 25 5.39 31.98 8.06
C ARG A 25 4.45 31.38 7.00
N LEU A 26 4.72 31.64 5.73
CA LEU A 26 3.89 31.14 4.64
C LEU A 26 3.94 29.61 4.52
N ILE A 27 5.14 29.02 4.64
CA ILE A 27 5.31 27.57 4.68
C ILE A 27 4.53 26.96 5.84
N PHE A 28 4.61 27.56 7.04
CA PHE A 28 3.87 27.08 8.20
C PHE A 28 2.35 27.11 7.95
N ASP A 29 1.81 28.21 7.42
CA ASP A 29 0.37 28.35 7.19
C ASP A 29 -0.13 27.29 6.18
N GLU A 30 0.58 27.09 5.07
CA GLU A 30 0.26 26.07 4.05
C GLU A 30 0.23 24.65 4.67
N PHE A 31 1.31 24.27 5.35
CA PHE A 31 1.37 22.94 5.96
C PHE A 31 0.38 22.79 7.12
N PHE A 32 0.15 23.83 7.90
CA PHE A 32 -0.82 23.79 8.99
C PHE A 32 -2.23 23.52 8.48
N ILE A 33 -2.66 24.25 7.45
CA ILE A 33 -3.99 24.06 6.83
C ILE A 33 -4.09 22.64 6.24
N PHE A 34 -3.06 22.21 5.52
CA PHE A 34 -3.04 20.88 4.93
C PHE A 34 -3.11 19.78 5.99
N ILE A 35 -2.26 19.84 7.02
CA ILE A 35 -2.23 18.83 8.10
C ILE A 35 -3.54 18.87 8.91
N ALA A 36 -4.07 20.06 9.21
CA ALA A 36 -5.34 20.21 9.91
C ALA A 36 -6.51 19.61 9.10
N ALA A 37 -6.57 19.86 7.79
CA ALA A 37 -7.58 19.28 6.92
C ALA A 37 -7.46 17.75 6.86
N MET A 38 -6.25 17.24 6.70
CA MET A 38 -6.00 15.78 6.73
C MET A 38 -6.39 15.17 8.07
N HIS A 39 -6.07 15.84 9.17
CA HIS A 39 -6.44 15.36 10.50
C HIS A 39 -7.96 15.38 10.71
N MET A 40 -8.66 16.41 10.23
CA MET A 40 -10.13 16.46 10.31
C MET A 40 -10.79 15.34 9.49
N ILE A 41 -10.27 15.06 8.30
CA ILE A 41 -10.76 13.95 7.46
C ILE A 41 -10.52 12.61 8.17
N THR A 42 -9.31 12.39 8.69
CA THR A 42 -8.96 11.11 9.34
C THR A 42 -9.55 10.93 10.74
N SER A 43 -9.82 12.03 11.49
CA SER A 43 -10.41 11.96 12.84
C SER A 43 -11.94 11.93 12.81
N GLY A 44 -12.58 12.44 11.75
CA GLY A 44 -14.03 12.33 11.55
C GLY A 44 -14.45 10.92 11.12
N GLU A 45 -13.54 10.18 10.56
CA GLU A 45 -13.58 8.73 10.39
C GLU A 45 -12.99 8.08 11.67
N ASP A 46 -13.70 8.12 12.78
CA ASP A 46 -13.71 6.98 13.68
C ASP A 46 -14.17 5.82 12.79
N LEU A 47 -13.20 5.18 12.15
CA LEU A 47 -13.38 4.00 11.33
C LEU A 47 -13.95 2.91 12.27
N LYS A 48 -15.26 3.00 12.50
CA LYS A 48 -16.11 1.89 12.96
C LYS A 48 -16.20 0.82 11.87
N GLU A 49 -15.36 0.88 10.87
CA GLU A 49 -15.23 -0.17 9.91
C GLU A 49 -14.59 -1.34 10.61
N GLU A 50 -15.43 -2.29 10.95
CA GLU A 50 -14.99 -3.60 11.36
C GLU A 50 -14.22 -4.20 10.19
N GLY A 51 -12.89 -4.15 10.32
CA GLY A 51 -12.00 -4.78 9.38
C GLY A 51 -12.00 -6.29 9.60
N TYR A 52 -11.53 -7.00 8.62
CA TYR A 52 -11.33 -8.44 8.74
C TYR A 52 -10.18 -8.74 9.72
N LYS A 53 -10.37 -9.74 10.60
CA LYS A 53 -9.31 -10.20 11.50
C LYS A 53 -8.48 -11.27 10.80
N ILE A 54 -7.29 -10.89 10.40
CA ILE A 54 -6.35 -11.78 9.68
C ILE A 54 -5.15 -12.03 10.59
N GLY A 55 -5.07 -13.22 11.14
CA GLY A 55 -3.94 -13.64 11.99
C GLY A 55 -2.74 -14.13 11.19
N VAL A 56 -1.60 -14.25 11.86
CA VAL A 56 -0.39 -14.83 11.26
C VAL A 56 -0.60 -16.34 11.07
N CYS A 57 -0.63 -16.80 9.82
CA CYS A 57 -0.77 -18.20 9.48
C CYS A 57 0.59 -18.95 9.54
N LYS A 58 0.52 -20.30 9.53
CA LYS A 58 1.68 -21.17 9.54
C LYS A 58 2.52 -20.98 8.28
N GLU A 59 1.87 -20.89 7.14
CA GLU A 59 2.48 -20.75 5.82
C GLU A 59 3.31 -19.45 5.71
N ALA A 60 2.84 -18.36 6.30
CA ALA A 60 3.60 -17.09 6.34
C ALA A 60 4.91 -17.24 7.14
N LYS A 61 4.89 -17.98 8.25
CA LYS A 61 6.10 -18.29 9.04
C LYS A 61 7.06 -19.19 8.28
N GLU A 62 6.53 -20.19 7.57
CA GLU A 62 7.30 -21.10 6.74
C GLU A 62 7.93 -20.35 5.56
N LEU A 63 7.18 -19.49 4.88
CA LEU A 63 7.71 -18.65 3.82
C LEU A 63 8.90 -17.82 4.30
N VAL A 64 8.75 -17.11 5.43
CA VAL A 64 9.85 -16.30 6.00
C VAL A 64 11.08 -17.15 6.32
N LYS A 65 10.90 -18.39 6.83
CA LYS A 65 11.98 -19.31 7.16
C LYS A 65 12.69 -19.85 5.91
N ASN A 66 11.95 -20.06 4.83
CA ASN A 66 12.45 -20.65 3.58
C ASN A 66 13.04 -19.62 2.60
N LEU A 67 13.00 -18.33 2.94
CA LEU A 67 13.66 -17.31 2.12
C LEU A 67 15.17 -17.58 2.03
N PRO A 68 15.82 -17.34 0.87
CA PRO A 68 17.25 -17.54 0.69
C PRO A 68 18.12 -16.51 1.44
N TYR A 69 17.48 -15.62 2.20
CA TYR A 69 18.11 -14.58 3.02
C TYR A 69 17.26 -14.30 4.27
N GLU A 70 17.88 -13.75 5.28
CA GLU A 70 17.14 -13.29 6.47
C GLU A 70 16.54 -11.91 6.26
N LEU A 71 15.31 -11.73 6.75
CA LEU A 71 14.72 -10.39 6.83
C LEU A 71 15.52 -9.50 7.78
N THR A 72 15.76 -8.27 7.38
CA THR A 72 16.43 -7.26 8.24
C THR A 72 15.57 -6.94 9.47
N THR A 73 16.20 -6.37 10.49
CA THR A 73 15.47 -5.93 11.71
C THR A 73 14.34 -4.95 11.39
N ALA A 74 14.57 -4.03 10.42
CA ALA A 74 13.56 -3.08 9.98
C ALA A 74 12.38 -3.77 9.28
N GLN A 75 12.65 -4.74 8.40
CA GLN A 75 11.61 -5.54 7.74
C GLN A 75 10.81 -6.38 8.75
N LYS A 76 11.49 -7.07 9.68
CA LYS A 76 10.84 -7.84 10.76
C LYS A 76 9.93 -6.94 11.61
N ARG A 77 10.39 -5.73 11.95
CA ARG A 77 9.59 -4.76 12.70
C ARG A 77 8.35 -4.31 11.90
N ALA A 78 8.53 -3.87 10.66
CA ALA A 78 7.44 -3.43 9.80
C ALA A 78 6.40 -4.53 9.59
N LEU A 79 6.84 -5.77 9.29
CA LEU A 79 5.98 -6.93 9.13
C LEU A 79 5.17 -7.21 10.40
N ASN A 80 5.80 -7.19 11.57
CA ASN A 80 5.13 -7.42 12.85
C ASN A 80 4.07 -6.33 13.16
N GLU A 81 4.36 -5.07 12.84
CA GLU A 81 3.41 -3.98 13.03
C GLU A 81 2.19 -4.15 12.11
N MET A 82 2.41 -4.42 10.82
CA MET A 82 1.34 -4.67 9.84
C MET A 82 0.52 -5.90 10.20
N ALA A 83 1.16 -7.00 10.61
CA ALA A 83 0.45 -8.21 11.05
C ALA A 83 -0.41 -7.97 12.30
N LYS A 84 0.04 -7.13 13.24
CA LYS A 84 -0.77 -6.72 14.40
C LYS A 84 -2.00 -5.91 13.98
N ASP A 85 -1.84 -4.99 13.04
CA ASP A 85 -2.97 -4.21 12.53
C ASP A 85 -3.99 -5.12 11.85
N MET A 86 -3.56 -6.03 10.98
CA MET A 86 -4.43 -7.01 10.32
C MET A 86 -5.18 -7.91 11.33
N ALA A 87 -4.54 -8.25 12.45
CA ALA A 87 -5.17 -9.04 13.50
C ALA A 87 -6.11 -8.23 14.41
N SER A 88 -6.04 -6.90 14.39
CA SER A 88 -6.81 -6.02 15.28
C SER A 88 -8.31 -5.98 14.98
N GLY A 89 -8.72 -6.32 13.77
CA GLY A 89 -10.09 -6.14 13.27
C GLY A 89 -10.40 -4.70 12.86
N LYS A 90 -9.40 -3.85 12.74
CA LYS A 90 -9.50 -2.50 12.15
C LYS A 90 -8.88 -2.50 10.76
N VAL A 91 -9.37 -1.62 9.90
CA VAL A 91 -8.79 -1.45 8.57
C VAL A 91 -7.36 -0.93 8.71
N MET A 92 -6.40 -1.66 8.13
CA MET A 92 -5.00 -1.23 8.10
C MET A 92 -4.78 -0.22 6.97
N ASN A 93 -4.27 0.96 7.31
CA ASN A 93 -3.84 1.96 6.34
C ASN A 93 -2.41 2.39 6.69
N ARG A 94 -1.42 1.83 5.98
CA ARG A 94 0.00 2.06 6.25
C ARG A 94 0.80 2.41 5.01
N LEU A 95 1.65 3.42 5.14
CA LEU A 95 2.69 3.73 4.18
C LEU A 95 3.98 2.98 4.56
N VAL A 96 4.46 2.11 3.67
CA VAL A 96 5.76 1.43 3.81
C VAL A 96 6.78 2.15 2.94
N GLN A 97 7.71 2.85 3.58
CA GLN A 97 8.76 3.61 2.90
C GLN A 97 10.11 2.92 3.04
N GLY A 98 10.89 2.96 1.98
CA GLY A 98 12.27 2.43 1.93
C GLY A 98 12.87 2.62 0.55
N ASP A 99 14.18 2.52 0.43
CA ASP A 99 14.91 2.67 -0.83
C ASP A 99 14.56 1.58 -1.84
N VAL A 100 14.95 1.79 -3.10
CA VAL A 100 14.87 0.77 -4.13
C VAL A 100 15.73 -0.42 -3.72
N GLY A 101 15.19 -1.64 -3.83
CA GLY A 101 15.89 -2.86 -3.39
C GLY A 101 15.83 -3.14 -1.88
N SER A 102 15.19 -2.31 -1.07
CA SER A 102 15.03 -2.54 0.39
C SER A 102 14.11 -3.71 0.77
N GLY A 103 13.57 -4.44 -0.22
CA GLY A 103 12.72 -5.61 0.00
C GLY A 103 11.28 -5.31 0.45
N LYS A 104 10.71 -4.17 0.05
CA LYS A 104 9.29 -3.86 0.34
C LYS A 104 8.33 -4.90 -0.23
N THR A 105 8.65 -5.45 -1.40
CA THR A 105 7.81 -6.42 -2.10
C THR A 105 7.63 -7.71 -1.31
N ILE A 106 8.66 -8.21 -0.63
CA ILE A 106 8.53 -9.45 0.16
C ILE A 106 7.56 -9.28 1.33
N LEU A 107 7.46 -8.08 1.90
CA LEU A 107 6.47 -7.79 2.95
C LEU A 107 5.04 -7.90 2.37
N ALA A 108 4.82 -7.37 1.16
CA ALA A 108 3.54 -7.50 0.46
C ALA A 108 3.19 -8.96 0.16
N VAL A 109 4.16 -9.77 -0.31
CA VAL A 109 3.97 -11.22 -0.54
C VAL A 109 3.48 -11.92 0.72
N ILE A 110 4.16 -11.68 1.86
CA ILE A 110 3.82 -12.32 3.15
C ILE A 110 2.41 -11.92 3.61
N LEU A 111 2.07 -10.63 3.51
CA LEU A 111 0.76 -10.13 3.94
C LEU A 111 -0.38 -10.63 3.04
N LEU A 112 -0.16 -10.69 1.72
CA LEU A 112 -1.14 -11.24 0.79
C LEU A 112 -1.31 -12.75 0.96
N LEU A 113 -0.25 -13.49 1.27
CA LEU A 113 -0.35 -14.89 1.66
C LEU A 113 -1.20 -15.07 2.93
N MET A 114 -1.03 -14.19 3.93
CA MET A 114 -1.86 -14.21 5.14
C MET A 114 -3.34 -13.95 4.80
N CYS A 115 -3.63 -12.98 3.92
CA CYS A 115 -5.00 -12.73 3.44
C CYS A 115 -5.61 -13.95 2.77
N ALA A 116 -4.89 -14.54 1.81
CA ALA A 116 -5.35 -15.71 1.06
C ALA A 116 -5.61 -16.92 1.98
N LYS A 117 -4.71 -17.20 2.93
CA LYS A 117 -4.88 -18.30 3.89
C LYS A 117 -5.98 -18.05 4.94
N ALA A 118 -6.39 -16.80 5.11
CA ALA A 118 -7.57 -16.45 5.91
C ALA A 118 -8.90 -16.53 5.11
N GLY A 119 -8.85 -16.90 3.82
CA GLY A 119 -10.01 -17.02 2.95
C GLY A 119 -10.46 -15.71 2.31
N TYR A 120 -9.58 -14.70 2.26
CA TYR A 120 -9.85 -13.43 1.61
C TYR A 120 -9.03 -13.25 0.35
N GLN A 121 -9.56 -12.55 -0.62
CA GLN A 121 -8.84 -12.17 -1.82
C GLN A 121 -7.96 -10.96 -1.55
N GLY A 122 -6.74 -10.96 -2.11
CA GLY A 122 -5.80 -9.86 -2.03
C GLY A 122 -5.53 -9.23 -3.40
N VAL A 123 -5.25 -7.93 -3.43
CA VAL A 123 -4.91 -7.21 -4.66
C VAL A 123 -3.58 -6.50 -4.51
N LEU A 124 -2.69 -6.68 -5.48
CA LEU A 124 -1.47 -5.88 -5.63
C LEU A 124 -1.58 -5.00 -6.88
N MET A 125 -1.63 -3.69 -6.68
CA MET A 125 -1.63 -2.74 -7.79
C MET A 125 -0.21 -2.23 -8.07
N ALA A 126 0.24 -2.37 -9.31
CA ALA A 126 1.50 -1.84 -9.79
C ALA A 126 1.26 -0.63 -10.73
N PRO A 127 2.17 0.36 -10.76
CA PRO A 127 2.00 1.54 -11.61
C PRO A 127 2.12 1.27 -13.11
N THR A 128 2.81 0.21 -13.50
CA THR A 128 3.04 -0.16 -14.91
C THR A 128 2.79 -1.64 -15.14
N GLU A 129 2.45 -2.01 -16.39
CA GLU A 129 2.25 -3.41 -16.79
C GLU A 129 3.52 -4.25 -16.64
N VAL A 130 4.68 -3.66 -16.90
CA VAL A 130 5.97 -4.32 -16.75
C VAL A 130 6.21 -4.72 -15.30
N LEU A 131 5.96 -3.78 -14.36
CA LEU A 131 6.09 -4.07 -12.93
C LEU A 131 5.03 -5.07 -12.45
N ALA A 132 3.81 -5.00 -12.98
CA ALA A 132 2.78 -5.98 -12.68
C ALA A 132 3.19 -7.40 -13.11
N ALA A 133 3.75 -7.54 -14.31
CA ALA A 133 4.26 -8.82 -14.82
C ALA A 133 5.43 -9.35 -13.97
N GLN A 134 6.41 -8.49 -13.64
CA GLN A 134 7.52 -8.87 -12.76
C GLN A 134 7.05 -9.30 -11.38
N HIS A 135 6.08 -8.60 -10.80
CA HIS A 135 5.50 -9.00 -9.52
C HIS A 135 4.75 -10.34 -9.64
N TYR A 136 4.00 -10.52 -10.73
CA TYR A 136 3.28 -11.78 -10.98
C TYR A 136 4.24 -12.98 -11.02
N GLU A 137 5.34 -12.88 -11.76
CA GLU A 137 6.37 -13.92 -11.83
C GLU A 137 6.98 -14.18 -10.44
N SER A 138 7.43 -13.14 -9.75
CA SER A 138 8.04 -13.26 -8.42
C SER A 138 7.09 -13.84 -7.38
N PHE A 139 5.82 -13.46 -7.39
CA PHE A 139 4.81 -13.99 -6.47
C PHE A 139 4.49 -15.45 -6.78
N THR A 140 4.38 -15.80 -8.06
CA THR A 140 4.14 -17.17 -8.50
C THR A 140 5.25 -18.10 -8.05
N GLU A 141 6.52 -17.70 -8.21
CA GLU A 141 7.68 -18.46 -7.76
C GLU A 141 7.71 -18.62 -6.23
N LEU A 142 7.54 -17.52 -5.49
CA LEU A 142 7.61 -17.53 -4.02
C LEU A 142 6.44 -18.28 -3.37
N LEU A 143 5.29 -18.33 -4.02
CA LEU A 143 4.07 -18.92 -3.48
C LEU A 143 3.70 -20.27 -4.10
N GLU A 144 4.54 -20.84 -4.99
CA GLU A 144 4.30 -22.10 -5.69
C GLU A 144 3.93 -23.26 -4.75
N SER A 145 4.59 -23.35 -3.61
CA SER A 145 4.39 -24.43 -2.63
C SER A 145 3.20 -24.24 -1.70
N TYR A 146 2.45 -23.13 -1.83
CA TYR A 146 1.41 -22.74 -0.85
C TYR A 146 -0.02 -22.90 -1.37
N ASP A 147 -0.23 -23.47 -2.54
CA ASP A 147 -1.55 -23.62 -3.17
C ASP A 147 -2.33 -22.28 -3.19
N ILE A 148 -1.70 -21.27 -3.80
CA ILE A 148 -2.24 -19.92 -3.98
C ILE A 148 -2.45 -19.65 -5.47
N LYS A 149 -3.65 -19.31 -5.85
CA LYS A 149 -4.02 -18.98 -7.22
C LYS A 149 -3.85 -17.48 -7.48
N ILE A 150 -2.93 -17.13 -8.36
CA ILE A 150 -2.58 -15.76 -8.69
C ILE A 150 -3.05 -15.44 -10.11
N ALA A 151 -3.68 -14.30 -10.31
CA ALA A 151 -4.07 -13.81 -11.63
C ALA A 151 -3.39 -12.49 -11.95
N LEU A 152 -3.00 -12.30 -13.21
CA LEU A 152 -2.47 -11.04 -13.75
C LEU A 152 -3.58 -10.33 -14.54
N LEU A 153 -3.84 -9.06 -14.21
CA LEU A 153 -4.84 -8.23 -14.86
C LEU A 153 -4.25 -6.87 -15.24
N THR A 154 -3.99 -6.67 -16.54
CA THR A 154 -3.41 -5.44 -17.07
C THR A 154 -4.26 -4.84 -18.18
N GLY A 155 -3.91 -3.62 -18.63
CA GLY A 155 -4.57 -2.97 -19.75
C GLY A 155 -4.47 -3.77 -21.05
N SER A 156 -3.32 -4.39 -21.30
CA SER A 156 -3.01 -5.18 -22.51
C SER A 156 -3.62 -6.58 -22.52
N THR A 157 -4.14 -7.08 -21.40
CA THR A 157 -4.84 -8.39 -21.34
C THR A 157 -6.01 -8.41 -22.33
N LYS A 158 -6.11 -9.44 -23.16
CA LYS A 158 -7.16 -9.57 -24.17
C LYS A 158 -8.55 -9.59 -23.53
N ALA A 159 -9.54 -9.04 -24.22
CA ALA A 159 -10.91 -8.91 -23.71
C ALA A 159 -11.54 -10.23 -23.26
N LYS A 160 -11.25 -11.35 -23.94
CA LYS A 160 -11.71 -12.68 -23.56
C LYS A 160 -11.06 -13.13 -22.24
N GLU A 161 -9.75 -13.04 -22.14
CA GLU A 161 -8.99 -13.41 -20.94
C GLU A 161 -9.39 -12.54 -19.73
N LYS A 162 -9.64 -11.24 -19.96
CA LYS A 162 -10.16 -10.36 -18.90
C LYS A 162 -11.50 -10.85 -18.36
N ARG A 163 -12.43 -11.22 -19.23
CA ARG A 163 -13.75 -11.72 -18.82
C ARG A 163 -13.64 -13.02 -18.02
N GLU A 164 -12.79 -13.93 -18.48
CA GLU A 164 -12.55 -15.21 -17.77
C GLU A 164 -11.90 -14.95 -16.40
N THR A 165 -10.94 -14.01 -16.32
CA THR A 165 -10.29 -13.65 -15.05
C THR A 165 -11.28 -12.98 -14.11
N TYR A 166 -12.11 -12.05 -14.58
CA TYR A 166 -13.17 -11.45 -13.75
C TYR A 166 -14.14 -12.48 -13.20
N GLN A 167 -14.55 -13.46 -14.04
CA GLN A 167 -15.43 -14.52 -13.59
C GLN A 167 -14.75 -15.36 -12.50
N LYS A 168 -13.50 -15.76 -12.68
CA LYS A 168 -12.72 -16.50 -11.67
C LYS A 168 -12.54 -15.73 -10.36
N ILE A 169 -12.33 -14.41 -10.43
CA ILE A 169 -12.26 -13.55 -9.23
C ILE A 169 -13.62 -13.57 -8.51
N LYS A 170 -14.72 -13.38 -9.24
CA LYS A 170 -16.08 -13.38 -8.69
C LYS A 170 -16.45 -14.72 -8.05
N ASP A 171 -16.03 -15.81 -8.66
CA ASP A 171 -16.30 -17.16 -8.18
C ASP A 171 -15.38 -17.58 -7.01
N GLY A 172 -14.45 -16.71 -6.60
CA GLY A 172 -13.51 -17.00 -5.52
C GLY A 172 -12.40 -18.00 -5.90
N GLU A 173 -12.20 -18.21 -7.20
CA GLU A 173 -11.17 -19.13 -7.70
C GLU A 173 -9.77 -18.53 -7.74
N VAL A 174 -9.62 -17.24 -7.49
CA VAL A 174 -8.35 -16.50 -7.46
C VAL A 174 -8.16 -15.91 -6.08
N ASP A 175 -7.00 -16.16 -5.48
CA ASP A 175 -6.64 -15.68 -4.14
C ASP A 175 -5.95 -14.32 -4.19
N ILE A 176 -5.09 -14.10 -5.19
CA ILE A 176 -4.33 -12.86 -5.34
C ILE A 176 -4.45 -12.34 -6.77
N VAL A 177 -4.83 -11.08 -6.91
CA VAL A 177 -4.85 -10.40 -8.20
C VAL A 177 -3.71 -9.39 -8.25
N ILE A 178 -2.87 -9.48 -9.28
CA ILE A 178 -1.80 -8.51 -9.54
C ILE A 178 -2.13 -7.78 -10.84
N GLY A 179 -2.04 -6.45 -10.83
CA GLY A 179 -2.31 -5.71 -12.06
C GLY A 179 -2.07 -4.22 -11.93
N THR A 180 -2.53 -3.50 -12.95
CA THR A 180 -2.48 -2.03 -12.98
C THR A 180 -3.83 -1.44 -12.55
N HIS A 181 -4.11 -0.18 -12.88
CA HIS A 181 -5.41 0.44 -12.62
C HIS A 181 -6.61 -0.37 -13.16
N ALA A 182 -6.38 -1.35 -14.05
CA ALA A 182 -7.43 -2.24 -14.53
C ALA A 182 -8.10 -3.05 -13.41
N VAL A 183 -7.42 -3.26 -12.28
CA VAL A 183 -7.96 -4.02 -11.12
C VAL A 183 -8.99 -3.24 -10.30
N ILE A 184 -9.07 -1.91 -10.47
CA ILE A 184 -10.02 -1.03 -9.76
C ILE A 184 -11.10 -0.43 -10.68
N GLN A 185 -11.22 -0.90 -11.92
CA GLN A 185 -12.29 -0.47 -12.83
C GLN A 185 -13.61 -1.20 -12.50
N ASP A 186 -14.75 -0.52 -12.71
CA ASP A 186 -16.14 -0.93 -12.35
C ASP A 186 -16.60 -2.34 -12.74
N LYS A 187 -15.73 -3.18 -13.24
CA LYS A 187 -16.03 -4.56 -13.66
C LYS A 187 -15.41 -5.63 -12.75
N VAL A 188 -14.73 -5.21 -11.70
CA VAL A 188 -14.13 -6.08 -10.68
C VAL A 188 -14.94 -5.91 -9.39
N GLU A 189 -16.21 -6.33 -9.42
CA GLU A 189 -17.06 -6.49 -8.25
C GLU A 189 -17.14 -7.97 -7.85
#